data_6640b5603f33c090a9af5034a46ad89f
#
_entry.id   6640b5603f33c090a9af5034a46ad89f
#
_cell.length_a   1.000
_cell.length_b   1.000
_cell.length_c   1.000
_cell.angle_alpha   90.00
_cell.angle_beta   90.00
_cell.angle_gamma   90.00
#
_symmetry.space_group_name_H-M   'P 1'
#
loop_
_entity.id
_entity.type
_entity.pdbx_description
1 polymer ?
#
loop_
_entity_poly.entity_id
_entity_poly.type
_entity_poly.pdbx_seq_one_letter_code
_entity_poly.pdbx_strand_id
1 'polypeptide(L)'
;MRSLHRNKRQLWYALHIEDKPIKDEYGNESGESEPIYGEPVELYGNISAAVGEDVVEAFGNFTNYVRVLCVADVTCPLAERSIVWFGVPVEKPHNYIVTRKADSKNGILYALQGVNVT
;
A
#
# COMPACT_ATOMS: atom_id res chain seq x y z
N MET A 1 -3.82 -16.52 12.13
CA MET A 1 -3.64 -17.14 10.80
C MET A 1 -2.16 -17.37 10.53
N ARG A 2 -1.88 -18.50 9.96
CA ARG A 2 -0.50 -18.86 9.68
C ARG A 2 -0.18 -18.59 8.21
N SER A 3 0.87 -17.79 7.98
CA SER A 3 1.32 -17.49 6.63
C SER A 3 2.17 -18.64 6.10
N LEU A 4 1.79 -19.18 4.94
CA LEU A 4 2.54 -20.26 4.30
C LEU A 4 3.41 -19.67 3.20
N HIS A 5 4.66 -20.14 3.11
CA HIS A 5 5.60 -19.67 2.08
C HIS A 5 5.03 -19.80 0.67
N ARG A 6 4.36 -20.92 0.38
CA ARG A 6 3.79 -21.16 -0.95
C ARG A 6 2.67 -20.18 -1.31
N ASN A 7 2.09 -19.50 -0.31
CA ASN A 7 1.01 -18.54 -0.54
C ASN A 7 1.50 -17.12 -0.63
N LYS A 8 2.79 -16.89 -0.39
CA LYS A 8 3.38 -15.56 -0.49
C LYS A 8 3.59 -15.20 -1.94
N ARG A 9 3.26 -13.97 -2.28
CA ARG A 9 3.44 -13.45 -3.62
C ARG A 9 4.40 -12.27 -3.58
N GLN A 10 5.16 -12.12 -4.65
CA GLN A 10 6.07 -11.01 -4.80
C GLN A 10 5.29 -9.75 -5.16
N LEU A 11 5.63 -8.66 -4.51
CA LEU A 11 5.13 -7.34 -4.85
C LEU A 11 6.23 -6.32 -4.58
N TRP A 12 5.99 -5.10 -5.00
CA TRP A 12 6.92 -4.00 -4.76
C TRP A 12 6.15 -2.86 -4.11
N TYR A 13 6.83 -2.09 -3.28
CA TYR A 13 6.23 -0.90 -2.67
C TYR A 13 7.23 0.25 -2.67
N ALA A 14 6.71 1.46 -2.57
CA ALA A 14 7.53 2.65 -2.36
C ALA A 14 6.86 3.47 -1.26
N LEU A 15 7.67 3.88 -0.28
CA LEU A 15 7.16 4.63 0.86
C LEU A 15 6.85 6.07 0.44
N HIS A 16 5.75 6.61 0.97
CA HIS A 16 5.45 8.03 0.82
C HIS A 16 6.41 8.81 1.72
N ILE A 17 7.15 9.76 1.15
CA ILE A 17 8.14 10.54 1.88
C ILE A 17 7.56 11.89 2.27
N GLU A 18 7.04 12.64 1.30
CA GLU A 18 6.49 13.98 1.53
C GLU A 18 5.59 14.38 0.37
N ASP A 19 4.83 15.46 0.59
CA ASP A 19 4.09 16.13 -0.47
C ASP A 19 4.87 17.40 -0.82
N LYS A 20 5.27 17.50 -2.08
CA LYS A 20 6.04 18.63 -2.56
C LYS A 20 5.11 19.64 -3.23
N PRO A 21 5.15 20.93 -2.82
CA PRO A 21 4.33 21.94 -3.47
C PRO A 21 4.65 22.06 -4.95
N ILE A 22 3.61 22.17 -5.76
CA ILE A 22 3.74 22.39 -7.20
C ILE A 22 3.75 23.90 -7.45
N LYS A 23 4.75 24.35 -8.18
CA LYS A 23 4.86 25.78 -8.53
C LYS A 23 4.25 26.01 -9.91
N ASP A 24 3.65 27.18 -10.09
CA ASP A 24 3.13 27.58 -11.38
C ASP A 24 4.27 28.05 -12.29
N GLU A 25 3.92 28.49 -13.50
CA GLU A 25 4.90 28.94 -14.49
C GLU A 25 5.70 30.18 -14.05
N TYR A 26 5.20 30.89 -13.04
CA TYR A 26 5.87 32.09 -12.50
C TYR A 26 6.68 31.80 -11.25
N GLY A 27 6.77 30.53 -10.84
CA GLY A 27 7.52 30.14 -9.67
C GLY A 27 6.77 30.30 -8.36
N ASN A 28 5.49 30.62 -8.39
CA ASN A 28 4.65 30.74 -7.20
C ASN A 28 3.98 29.39 -6.89
N GLU A 29 3.70 29.15 -5.61
CA GLU A 29 2.97 27.94 -5.23
C GLU A 29 1.54 28.00 -5.75
N SER A 30 1.12 26.92 -6.43
CA SER A 30 -0.21 26.85 -7.02
C SER A 30 -1.32 26.48 -6.04
N GLY A 31 -0.93 26.12 -4.80
CA GLY A 31 -1.86 25.56 -3.83
C GLY A 31 -2.04 24.05 -3.95
N GLU A 32 -1.40 23.43 -4.93
CA GLU A 32 -1.42 22.00 -5.15
C GLU A 32 -0.09 21.39 -4.73
N SER A 33 -0.10 20.08 -4.49
CA SER A 33 1.12 19.35 -4.16
C SER A 33 1.13 18.00 -4.87
N GLU A 34 2.32 17.44 -5.04
CA GLU A 34 2.50 16.11 -5.59
C GLU A 34 3.21 15.24 -4.56
N PRO A 35 2.82 13.97 -4.45
CA PRO A 35 3.48 13.06 -3.51
C PRO A 35 4.85 12.65 -4.04
N ILE A 36 5.81 12.58 -3.13
CA ILE A 36 7.15 12.09 -3.41
C ILE A 36 7.31 10.74 -2.71
N TYR A 37 7.79 9.74 -3.45
CA TYR A 37 7.96 8.39 -2.95
C TYR A 37 9.44 8.00 -2.96
N GLY A 38 9.78 7.07 -2.06
CA GLY A 38 11.10 6.46 -2.05
C GLY A 38 11.30 5.48 -3.20
N GLU A 39 12.42 4.78 -3.18
CA GLU A 39 12.69 3.78 -4.20
C GLU A 39 11.83 2.53 -3.99
N PRO A 40 11.47 1.82 -5.07
CA PRO A 40 10.72 0.56 -4.94
C PRO A 40 11.52 -0.48 -4.18
N VAL A 41 10.84 -1.18 -3.26
CA VAL A 41 11.42 -2.25 -2.44
C VAL A 41 10.61 -3.51 -2.66
N GLU A 42 11.30 -4.61 -2.85
CA GLU A 42 10.68 -5.92 -3.01
C GLU A 42 10.10 -6.41 -1.69
N LEU A 43 8.92 -7.02 -1.75
CA LEU A 43 8.25 -7.55 -0.58
C LEU A 43 7.52 -8.83 -0.95
N TYR A 44 7.50 -9.78 -0.03
CA TYR A 44 6.70 -11.01 -0.16
C TYR A 44 5.64 -11.01 0.92
N GLY A 45 4.40 -11.23 0.52
CA GLY A 45 3.28 -11.27 1.46
C GLY A 45 2.09 -11.97 0.86
N ASN A 46 1.07 -12.18 1.68
CA ASN A 46 -0.19 -12.79 1.24
C ASN A 46 -1.18 -11.69 0.90
N ILE A 47 -1.69 -11.74 -0.31
CA ILE A 47 -2.73 -10.80 -0.75
C ILE A 47 -4.02 -11.58 -0.96
N SER A 48 -5.11 -11.06 -0.40
CA SER A 48 -6.43 -11.68 -0.54
C SER A 48 -7.49 -10.60 -0.78
N ALA A 49 -8.67 -11.03 -1.20
CA ALA A 49 -9.80 -10.12 -1.33
C ALA A 49 -10.18 -9.59 0.06
N ALA A 50 -10.74 -8.38 0.10
CA ALA A 50 -11.11 -7.72 1.35
C ALA A 50 -12.45 -8.25 1.86
N VAL A 51 -12.47 -9.50 2.33
CA VAL A 51 -13.68 -10.17 2.83
C VAL A 51 -13.38 -10.84 4.16
N GLY A 52 -14.42 -11.03 4.98
CA GLY A 52 -14.35 -11.78 6.21
C GLY A 52 -14.35 -10.91 7.47
N GLU A 53 -14.64 -11.55 8.59
CA GLU A 53 -14.74 -10.88 9.87
C GLU A 53 -13.42 -10.30 10.36
N ASP A 54 -12.33 -11.00 10.11
CA ASP A 54 -10.99 -10.55 10.52
C ASP A 54 -10.65 -9.20 9.89
N VAL A 55 -11.06 -8.99 8.67
CA VAL A 55 -10.83 -7.73 7.97
C VAL A 55 -11.66 -6.62 8.59
N VAL A 56 -12.93 -6.90 8.88
CA VAL A 56 -13.82 -5.93 9.53
C VAL A 56 -13.29 -5.58 10.91
N GLU A 57 -12.81 -6.56 11.65
CA GLU A 57 -12.25 -6.36 12.98
C GLU A 57 -11.00 -5.47 12.94
N ALA A 58 -10.14 -5.68 11.95
CA ALA A 58 -8.89 -4.93 11.82
C ALA A 58 -9.12 -3.49 11.35
N PHE A 59 -10.03 -3.28 10.40
CA PHE A 59 -10.19 -1.99 9.72
C PHE A 59 -11.56 -1.35 9.91
N GLY A 60 -12.49 -2.02 10.60
CA GLY A 60 -13.86 -1.54 10.74
C GLY A 60 -14.64 -1.70 9.44
N ASN A 61 -15.81 -1.09 9.39
CA ASN A 61 -16.68 -1.12 8.21
C ASN A 61 -16.18 -0.18 7.13
N PHE A 62 -15.03 -0.53 6.55
CA PHE A 62 -14.38 0.32 5.56
C PHE A 62 -14.54 -0.32 4.18
N THR A 63 -15.10 0.43 3.24
CA THR A 63 -15.35 -0.07 1.88
C THR A 63 -14.38 0.51 0.84
N ASN A 64 -13.37 1.26 1.29
CA ASN A 64 -12.44 1.96 0.41
C ASN A 64 -11.26 1.11 -0.06
N TYR A 65 -11.26 -0.16 0.27
CA TYR A 65 -10.15 -1.04 -0.10
C TYR A 65 -10.70 -2.28 -0.81
N VAL A 66 -9.89 -2.85 -1.69
CA VAL A 66 -10.29 -4.01 -2.49
C VAL A 66 -9.46 -5.25 -2.19
N ARG A 67 -8.32 -5.08 -1.52
CA ARG A 67 -7.43 -6.19 -1.17
C ARG A 67 -6.86 -5.98 0.22
N VAL A 68 -6.46 -7.09 0.84
CA VAL A 68 -5.76 -7.05 2.13
C VAL A 68 -4.41 -7.75 1.94
N LEU A 69 -3.35 -7.05 2.30
CA LEU A 69 -2.00 -7.58 2.29
C LEU A 69 -1.64 -7.96 3.72
N CYS A 70 -1.23 -9.21 3.92
CA CYS A 70 -0.73 -9.69 5.22
C CYS A 70 0.77 -9.93 5.10
N VAL A 71 1.55 -9.25 5.94
CA VAL A 71 3.00 -9.37 5.99
C VAL A 71 3.37 -9.96 7.35
N ALA A 72 4.05 -11.10 7.34
CA ALA A 72 4.42 -11.78 8.58
C ALA A 72 5.49 -11.02 9.37
N ASP A 73 6.33 -10.23 8.69
CA ASP A 73 7.38 -9.46 9.33
C ASP A 73 6.80 -8.21 9.99
N VAL A 74 6.73 -8.21 11.31
CA VAL A 74 6.17 -7.11 12.08
C VAL A 74 7.05 -5.85 12.04
N THR A 75 8.26 -5.94 11.51
CA THR A 75 9.15 -4.80 11.33
C THR A 75 9.04 -4.16 9.94
N CYS A 76 8.14 -4.65 9.10
CA CYS A 76 7.94 -4.11 7.76
C CYS A 76 7.62 -2.62 7.82
N PRO A 77 8.39 -1.76 7.11
CA PRO A 77 8.22 -0.32 7.20
C PRO A 77 7.08 0.24 6.35
N LEU A 78 6.41 -0.61 5.57
CA LEU A 78 5.30 -0.18 4.72
C LEU A 78 4.26 0.55 5.58
N ALA A 79 3.80 1.70 5.12
CA ALA A 79 2.93 2.58 5.89
C ALA A 79 1.80 3.12 5.02
N GLU A 80 0.82 3.76 5.66
CA GLU A 80 -0.28 4.41 4.95
C GLU A 80 0.25 5.42 3.95
N ARG A 81 -0.46 5.58 2.85
CA ARG A 81 -0.15 6.46 1.71
C ARG A 81 0.98 5.93 0.80
N SER A 82 1.61 4.82 1.17
CA SER A 82 2.60 4.18 0.29
C SER A 82 1.92 3.57 -0.93
N ILE A 83 2.68 3.40 -1.99
CA ILE A 83 2.17 2.81 -3.23
C ILE A 83 2.70 1.39 -3.40
N VAL A 84 1.91 0.57 -4.11
CA VAL A 84 2.22 -0.85 -4.28
C VAL A 84 2.04 -1.25 -5.74
N TRP A 85 2.97 -2.05 -6.22
CA TRP A 85 2.90 -2.73 -7.52
C TRP A 85 2.67 -4.22 -7.25
N PHE A 86 1.52 -4.72 -7.65
CA PHE A 86 1.22 -6.14 -7.50
C PHE A 86 0.76 -6.69 -8.83
N GLY A 87 1.51 -7.67 -9.36
CA GLY A 87 1.20 -8.26 -10.65
C GLY A 87 1.60 -7.39 -11.85
N VAL A 88 2.27 -6.25 -11.59
CA VAL A 88 2.77 -5.35 -12.63
C VAL A 88 4.22 -4.97 -12.30
N PRO A 89 5.07 -4.71 -13.31
CA PRO A 89 6.44 -4.30 -13.05
C PRO A 89 6.52 -2.86 -12.55
N VAL A 90 7.60 -2.54 -11.84
CA VAL A 90 7.79 -1.21 -11.25
C VAL A 90 8.00 -0.12 -12.30
N GLU A 91 8.32 -0.49 -13.53
CA GLU A 91 8.42 0.45 -14.66
C GLU A 91 7.05 0.95 -15.12
N LYS A 92 5.98 0.26 -14.71
CA LYS A 92 4.61 0.68 -14.99
C LYS A 92 4.07 1.46 -13.78
N PRO A 93 2.98 2.23 -13.97
CA PRO A 93 2.35 2.88 -12.84
C PRO A 93 1.90 1.87 -11.78
N HIS A 94 1.99 2.26 -10.52
CA HIS A 94 1.50 1.43 -9.42
C HIS A 94 0.00 1.20 -9.55
N ASN A 95 -0.46 0.07 -9.03
CA ASN A 95 -1.87 -0.30 -9.13
C ASN A 95 -2.61 -0.32 -7.78
N TYR A 96 -1.91 -0.10 -6.67
CA TYR A 96 -2.54 -0.03 -5.36
C TYR A 96 -1.90 1.05 -4.50
N ILE A 97 -2.66 1.55 -3.54
CA ILE A 97 -2.19 2.47 -2.51
C ILE A 97 -2.63 1.93 -1.15
N VAL A 98 -1.77 2.07 -0.14
CA VAL A 98 -2.07 1.62 1.21
C VAL A 98 -2.96 2.67 1.88
N THR A 99 -4.18 2.28 2.26
CA THR A 99 -5.13 3.18 2.91
C THR A 99 -5.18 2.99 4.42
N ARG A 100 -4.89 1.78 4.91
CA ARG A 100 -4.91 1.47 6.34
C ARG A 100 -3.83 0.47 6.68
N LYS A 101 -3.34 0.55 7.92
CA LYS A 101 -2.37 -0.38 8.48
C LYS A 101 -2.85 -0.80 9.86
N ALA A 102 -2.86 -2.10 10.13
CA ALA A 102 -3.27 -2.63 11.42
C ALA A 102 -2.30 -3.72 11.86
N ASP A 103 -1.82 -3.62 13.10
CA ASP A 103 -0.97 -4.64 13.67
C ASP A 103 -1.81 -5.83 14.15
N SER A 104 -1.27 -7.02 13.99
CA SER A 104 -1.90 -8.24 14.47
C SER A 104 -0.85 -9.12 15.15
N LYS A 105 -1.30 -10.20 15.79
CA LYS A 105 -0.39 -11.11 16.48
C LYS A 105 0.59 -11.80 15.52
N ASN A 106 0.16 -12.01 14.28
CA ASN A 106 0.92 -12.81 13.32
C ASN A 106 1.50 -11.97 12.18
N GLY A 107 1.55 -10.67 12.36
CA GLY A 107 2.08 -9.81 11.33
C GLY A 107 1.33 -8.49 11.24
N ILE A 108 1.41 -7.85 10.08
CA ILE A 108 0.76 -6.58 9.83
C ILE A 108 -0.23 -6.76 8.69
N LEU A 109 -1.42 -6.19 8.85
CA LEU A 109 -2.45 -6.16 7.82
C LEU A 109 -2.49 -4.79 7.18
N TYR A 110 -2.49 -4.75 5.86
CA TYR A 110 -2.58 -3.52 5.09
C TYR A 110 -3.81 -3.57 4.21
N ALA A 111 -4.63 -2.53 4.28
CA ALA A 111 -5.75 -2.37 3.35
C ALA A 111 -5.25 -1.65 2.11
N LEU A 112 -5.47 -2.27 0.95
CA LEU A 112 -5.02 -1.74 -0.34
C LEU A 112 -6.22 -1.30 -1.16
N GLN A 113 -6.15 -0.08 -1.66
CA GLN A 113 -7.16 0.44 -2.58
C GLN A 113 -6.60 0.40 -4.00
N GLY A 114 -7.42 -0.07 -4.94
CA GLY A 114 -7.03 -0.07 -6.35
C GLY A 114 -6.95 1.34 -6.90
N VAL A 115 -5.97 1.58 -7.76
CA VAL A 115 -5.73 2.88 -8.37
C VAL A 115 -5.72 2.72 -9.89
N ASN A 116 -6.52 3.54 -10.57
CA ASN A 116 -6.49 3.61 -12.03
C ASN A 116 -5.52 4.72 -12.43
N VAL A 117 -4.33 4.32 -12.81
CA VAL A 117 -3.31 5.26 -13.29
C VAL A 117 -3.20 5.07 -14.78
N THR A 118 -3.61 6.06 -15.52
CA THR A 118 -3.53 6.05 -16.98
C THR A 118 -2.32 6.82 -17.47
#